data_296a9dec1464cf9902e11a6ce6c89459
#
_entry.id   296a9dec1464cf9902e11a6ce6c89459
#
_cell.length_a   1.000
_cell.length_b   1.000
_cell.length_c   1.000
_cell.angle_alpha   90.00
_cell.angle_beta   90.00
_cell.angle_gamma   90.00
#
_symmetry.space_group_name_H-M   'P 1'
#
loop_
_entity.id
_entity.type
_entity.pdbx_description
1 polymer ?
#
loop_
_entity_poly.entity_id
_entity_poly.type
_entity_poly.pdbx_seq_one_letter_code
_entity_poly.pdbx_strand_id
1 'polypeptide(L)'
;MTSSPLNRHVSRPLVAIFNSRDEVIAAIRTALEDEGFATVTARLVEIQNGTLDLVAFAEAHDPDVIVYDLPRPYERHWNFLRLMKETNSLKDRAWVVTTTDKEALLAVVKAANVVEIIVGQPFGASDVVDAVHAALQTRGPGQRV
;
A
#
# COMPACT_ATOMS: atom_id res chain seq x y z
N MET A 1 11.92 30.58 -3.03
CA MET A 1 11.87 30.07 -2.87
C MET A 1 11.65 29.38 -2.80
N THR A 2 11.55 29.43 -2.90
CA THR A 2 11.55 28.73 -3.03
C THR A 2 11.05 27.72 -2.59
N SER A 3 10.31 27.16 -3.02
CA SER A 3 9.75 26.08 -2.46
C SER A 3 10.74 25.03 -2.36
N SER A 4 11.03 24.63 -1.21
CA SER A 4 12.04 23.62 -1.02
C SER A 4 11.47 22.25 -1.34
N PRO A 5 12.31 21.29 -1.67
CA PRO A 5 11.87 19.91 -1.81
C PRO A 5 11.21 19.38 -0.55
N LEU A 6 11.61 19.89 0.58
CA LEU A 6 11.02 19.48 1.84
C LEU A 6 9.52 19.77 1.88
N ASN A 7 9.14 20.95 1.40
CA ASN A 7 7.74 21.31 1.38
C ASN A 7 6.93 20.38 0.47
N ARG A 8 7.53 19.97 -0.64
CA ARG A 8 6.83 19.05 -1.52
C ARG A 8 6.59 17.71 -0.85
N HIS A 9 7.56 17.22 -0.09
CA HIS A 9 7.38 15.99 0.64
C HIS A 9 6.24 16.07 1.63
N VAL A 10 6.16 17.17 2.35
CA VAL A 10 5.12 17.35 3.34
C VAL A 10 3.76 17.40 2.68
N SER A 11 3.65 18.07 1.54
CA SER A 11 2.35 18.32 0.94
C SER A 11 1.89 17.21 0.00
N ARG A 12 2.77 16.28 -0.38
CA ARG A 12 2.41 15.25 -1.36
C ARG A 12 2.93 13.90 -0.92
N PRO A 13 2.18 13.24 -0.05
CA PRO A 13 2.58 11.89 0.33
C PRO A 13 2.66 10.99 -0.89
N LEU A 14 3.57 10.06 -0.85
CA LEU A 14 3.79 9.11 -1.94
C LEU A 14 3.11 7.80 -1.62
N VAL A 15 2.32 7.29 -2.55
CA VAL A 15 1.61 6.02 -2.42
C VAL A 15 2.17 5.04 -3.45
N ALA A 16 2.60 3.88 -3.00
CA ALA A 16 3.01 2.80 -3.89
C ALA A 16 1.83 1.88 -4.10
N ILE A 17 1.57 1.50 -5.35
CA ILE A 17 0.41 0.68 -5.71
C ILE A 17 0.89 -0.61 -6.34
N PHE A 18 0.55 -1.73 -5.73
CA PHE A 18 0.88 -3.06 -6.22
C PHE A 18 -0.40 -3.84 -6.50
N ASN A 19 -0.59 -4.24 -7.73
CA ASN A 19 -1.77 -5.01 -8.13
C ASN A 19 -1.40 -5.88 -9.32
N SER A 20 -2.23 -6.86 -9.62
CA SER A 20 -1.98 -7.76 -10.74
C SER A 20 -2.60 -7.26 -12.04
N ARG A 21 -3.47 -6.26 -11.98
CA ARG A 21 -4.22 -5.81 -13.15
C ARG A 21 -3.90 -4.36 -13.46
N ASP A 22 -3.46 -4.12 -14.68
CA ASP A 22 -3.07 -2.77 -15.10
C ASP A 22 -4.21 -1.77 -15.01
N GLU A 23 -5.42 -2.19 -15.36
CA GLU A 23 -6.55 -1.27 -15.32
C GLU A 23 -6.91 -0.88 -13.89
N VAL A 24 -6.71 -1.78 -12.93
CA VAL A 24 -6.94 -1.44 -11.53
C VAL A 24 -5.88 -0.47 -11.04
N ILE A 25 -4.62 -0.73 -11.39
CA ILE A 25 -3.54 0.17 -11.03
C ILE A 25 -3.82 1.57 -11.57
N ALA A 26 -4.22 1.66 -12.84
CA ALA A 26 -4.47 2.97 -13.47
C ALA A 26 -5.62 3.70 -12.78
N ALA A 27 -6.69 2.98 -12.43
CA ALA A 27 -7.83 3.60 -11.78
C ALA A 27 -7.47 4.12 -10.40
N ILE A 28 -6.74 3.34 -9.62
CA ILE A 28 -6.34 3.76 -8.29
C ILE A 28 -5.37 4.94 -8.39
N ARG A 29 -4.42 4.87 -9.30
CA ARG A 29 -3.45 5.94 -9.47
C ARG A 29 -4.13 7.25 -9.82
N THR A 30 -5.05 7.22 -10.78
CA THR A 30 -5.75 8.43 -11.19
C THR A 30 -6.51 9.04 -10.00
N ALA A 31 -7.23 8.21 -9.25
CA ALA A 31 -8.01 8.70 -8.13
C ALA A 31 -7.11 9.32 -7.05
N LEU A 32 -5.98 8.70 -6.78
CA LEU A 32 -5.06 9.22 -5.77
C LEU A 32 -4.40 10.51 -6.23
N GLU A 33 -3.99 10.57 -7.49
CA GLU A 33 -3.36 11.79 -8.02
C GLU A 33 -4.34 12.94 -8.05
N ASP A 34 -5.62 12.66 -8.31
CA ASP A 34 -6.64 13.71 -8.25
C ASP A 34 -6.80 14.27 -6.85
N GLU A 35 -6.44 13.50 -5.83
CA GLU A 35 -6.49 13.96 -4.44
C GLU A 35 -5.17 14.57 -3.98
N GLY A 36 -4.21 14.72 -4.86
CA GLY A 36 -2.95 15.37 -4.52
C GLY A 36 -1.84 14.45 -4.09
N PHE A 37 -2.04 13.13 -4.15
CA PHE A 37 -0.97 12.19 -3.83
C PHE A 37 -0.03 12.02 -5.01
N ALA A 38 1.24 11.77 -4.71
CA ALA A 38 2.16 11.25 -5.70
C ALA A 38 2.05 9.72 -5.68
N THR A 39 2.30 9.07 -6.82
CA THR A 39 2.16 7.62 -6.90
C THR A 39 3.35 6.98 -7.60
N VAL A 40 3.59 5.73 -7.25
CA VAL A 40 4.52 4.85 -7.96
C VAL A 40 3.85 3.49 -8.00
N THR A 41 4.02 2.77 -9.10
CA THR A 41 3.26 1.54 -9.32
C THR A 41 4.16 0.40 -9.73
N ALA A 42 3.71 -0.83 -9.46
CA ALA A 42 4.37 -2.03 -9.93
C ALA A 42 3.35 -3.16 -9.98
N ARG A 43 3.65 -4.17 -10.78
CA ARG A 43 2.79 -5.34 -10.89
C ARG A 43 3.21 -6.39 -9.88
N LEU A 44 2.22 -7.02 -9.27
CA LEU A 44 2.51 -8.08 -8.31
C LEU A 44 3.29 -9.23 -8.91
N VAL A 45 3.07 -9.53 -10.20
CA VAL A 45 3.77 -10.64 -10.82
C VAL A 45 5.29 -10.43 -10.77
N GLU A 46 5.74 -9.18 -10.79
CA GLU A 46 7.18 -8.92 -10.74
C GLU A 46 7.75 -9.25 -9.37
N ILE A 47 6.96 -9.04 -8.31
CA ILE A 47 7.39 -9.46 -6.98
C ILE A 47 7.37 -10.98 -6.88
N GLN A 48 6.31 -11.61 -7.40
CA GLN A 48 6.13 -13.04 -7.28
C GLN A 48 7.21 -13.82 -8.03
N ASN A 49 7.66 -13.31 -9.17
CA ASN A 49 8.69 -14.02 -9.95
C ASN A 49 10.10 -13.55 -9.64
N GLY A 50 10.25 -12.64 -8.67
CA GLY A 50 11.57 -12.23 -8.22
C GLY A 50 12.25 -11.16 -9.05
N THR A 51 11.58 -10.60 -10.05
CA THR A 51 12.20 -9.54 -10.85
C THR A 51 12.14 -8.19 -10.15
N LEU A 52 11.32 -8.06 -9.11
CA LEU A 52 11.24 -6.83 -8.32
C LEU A 52 11.32 -7.18 -6.85
N ASP A 53 12.27 -6.57 -6.16
CA ASP A 53 12.46 -6.75 -4.72
C ASP A 53 11.67 -5.68 -3.99
N LEU A 54 10.66 -6.10 -3.21
CA LEU A 54 9.77 -5.17 -2.53
C LEU A 54 10.52 -4.27 -1.55
N VAL A 55 11.48 -4.82 -0.82
CA VAL A 55 12.26 -4.03 0.14
C VAL A 55 13.10 -2.98 -0.60
N ALA A 56 13.77 -3.39 -1.68
CA ALA A 56 14.57 -2.45 -2.46
C ALA A 56 13.70 -1.37 -3.09
N PHE A 57 12.52 -1.73 -3.54
CA PHE A 57 11.57 -0.77 -4.12
C PHE A 57 11.17 0.26 -3.06
N ALA A 58 10.87 -0.19 -1.86
CA ALA A 58 10.48 0.72 -0.79
C ALA A 58 11.62 1.64 -0.39
N GLU A 59 12.85 1.12 -0.39
CA GLU A 59 13.99 1.96 -0.07
C GLU A 59 14.25 3.01 -1.15
N ALA A 60 14.08 2.62 -2.40
CA ALA A 60 14.35 3.53 -3.51
C ALA A 60 13.32 4.63 -3.62
N HIS A 61 12.05 4.32 -3.38
CA HIS A 61 10.97 5.27 -3.59
C HIS A 61 10.46 5.91 -2.30
N ASP A 62 10.67 5.28 -1.18
CA ASP A 62 10.29 5.78 0.16
C ASP A 62 8.81 6.17 0.24
N PRO A 63 7.90 5.24 -0.09
CA PRO A 63 6.47 5.58 -0.03
C PRO A 63 5.98 5.71 1.40
N ASP A 64 5.00 6.57 1.59
CA ASP A 64 4.35 6.75 2.88
C ASP A 64 3.28 5.69 3.10
N VAL A 65 2.64 5.26 2.04
CA VAL A 65 1.58 4.26 2.08
C VAL A 65 1.84 3.24 0.99
N ILE A 66 1.59 1.97 1.30
CA ILE A 66 1.67 0.91 0.30
C ILE A 66 0.28 0.29 0.16
N VAL A 67 -0.27 0.36 -1.04
CA VAL A 67 -1.52 -0.30 -1.41
C VAL A 67 -1.15 -1.62 -2.07
N TYR A 68 -1.51 -2.72 -1.45
CA TYR A 68 -1.02 -4.03 -1.86
C TYR A 68 -2.19 -5.00 -1.99
N ASP A 69 -2.35 -5.59 -3.16
CA ASP A 69 -3.43 -6.53 -3.41
C ASP A 69 -3.01 -7.94 -3.02
N LEU A 70 -3.85 -8.62 -2.23
CA LEU A 70 -3.56 -9.99 -1.81
C LEU A 70 -4.42 -10.96 -2.60
N PRO A 71 -3.78 -11.79 -3.44
CA PRO A 71 -4.52 -12.82 -4.18
C PRO A 71 -4.65 -14.10 -3.37
N ARG A 72 -5.50 -14.99 -3.85
CA ARG A 72 -5.58 -16.34 -3.30
C ARG A 72 -4.35 -17.14 -3.74
N PRO A 73 -3.93 -18.12 -2.98
CA PRO A 73 -4.42 -18.50 -1.64
C PRO A 73 -3.94 -17.52 -0.59
N TYR A 74 -4.89 -17.09 0.26
CA TYR A 74 -4.62 -15.98 1.16
C TYR A 74 -3.56 -16.30 2.21
N GLU A 75 -3.56 -17.51 2.72
CA GLU A 75 -2.62 -17.86 3.78
C GLU A 75 -1.18 -17.70 3.31
N ARG A 76 -0.90 -18.17 2.11
CA ARG A 76 0.45 -18.10 1.57
C ARG A 76 0.89 -16.66 1.33
N HIS A 77 0.02 -15.88 0.70
CA HIS A 77 0.37 -14.50 0.37
C HIS A 77 0.39 -13.61 1.59
N TRP A 78 -0.48 -13.88 2.56
CA TRP A 78 -0.47 -13.15 3.81
C TRP A 78 0.82 -13.42 4.59
N ASN A 79 1.27 -14.67 4.64
CA ASN A 79 2.51 -15.00 5.33
C ASN A 79 3.70 -14.25 4.72
N PHE A 80 3.76 -14.18 3.40
CA PHE A 80 4.81 -13.42 2.74
C PHE A 80 4.75 -11.95 3.13
N LEU A 81 3.57 -11.37 3.04
CA LEU A 81 3.42 -9.94 3.32
C LEU A 81 3.76 -9.63 4.78
N ARG A 82 3.31 -10.49 5.67
CA ARG A 82 3.58 -10.31 7.10
C ARG A 82 5.07 -10.27 7.38
N LEU A 83 5.81 -11.16 6.76
CA LEU A 83 7.27 -11.17 6.94
C LEU A 83 7.91 -9.91 6.35
N MET A 84 7.42 -9.48 5.19
CA MET A 84 7.95 -8.27 4.58
C MET A 84 7.68 -7.05 5.46
N LYS A 85 6.50 -6.96 6.05
CA LYS A 85 6.13 -5.83 6.89
C LYS A 85 7.01 -5.71 8.13
N GLU A 86 7.66 -6.79 8.55
CA GLU A 86 8.51 -6.74 9.72
C GLU A 86 9.92 -6.25 9.41
N THR A 87 10.26 -6.11 8.15
CA THR A 87 11.59 -5.61 7.81
C THR A 87 11.73 -4.13 8.17
N ASN A 88 12.96 -3.71 8.41
CA ASN A 88 13.21 -2.34 8.80
C ASN A 88 12.72 -1.33 7.76
N SER A 89 12.83 -1.69 6.49
CA SER A 89 12.45 -0.78 5.41
C SER A 89 10.95 -0.62 5.27
N LEU A 90 10.15 -1.55 5.82
CA LEU A 90 8.72 -1.57 5.59
C LEU A 90 7.88 -1.42 6.86
N LYS A 91 8.46 -1.62 8.02
CA LYS A 91 7.66 -1.74 9.24
C LYS A 91 6.97 -0.44 9.66
N ASP A 92 7.51 0.69 9.24
CA ASP A 92 6.96 1.97 9.67
C ASP A 92 6.07 2.63 8.63
N ARG A 93 5.78 1.93 7.55
CA ARG A 93 4.94 2.49 6.51
C ARG A 93 3.49 2.09 6.74
N ALA A 94 2.58 2.93 6.26
CA ALA A 94 1.16 2.60 6.34
C ALA A 94 0.80 1.63 5.22
N TRP A 95 -0.17 0.76 5.49
CA TRP A 95 -0.55 -0.28 4.53
C TRP A 95 -2.05 -0.26 4.30
N VAL A 96 -2.42 -0.42 3.04
CA VAL A 96 -3.81 -0.66 2.65
C VAL A 96 -3.79 -1.95 1.84
N VAL A 97 -4.49 -2.95 2.33
CA VAL A 97 -4.53 -4.25 1.66
C VAL A 97 -5.87 -4.38 0.97
N THR A 98 -5.83 -4.67 -0.33
CA THR A 98 -7.04 -4.92 -1.11
C THR A 98 -7.15 -6.41 -1.41
N THR A 99 -8.38 -6.89 -1.56
CA THR A 99 -8.60 -8.30 -1.81
C THR A 99 -9.97 -8.50 -2.45
N THR A 100 -10.18 -9.66 -3.07
CA THR A 100 -11.47 -9.97 -3.66
C THR A 100 -12.47 -10.53 -2.65
N ASP A 101 -11.99 -11.04 -1.51
CA ASP A 101 -12.89 -11.62 -0.50
C ASP A 101 -12.38 -11.23 0.87
N LYS A 102 -12.93 -10.11 1.36
CA LYS A 102 -12.48 -9.53 2.61
C LYS A 102 -12.67 -10.48 3.78
N GLU A 103 -13.81 -11.18 3.81
CA GLU A 103 -14.10 -12.06 4.94
C GLU A 103 -13.15 -13.25 4.98
N ALA A 104 -12.85 -13.81 3.80
CA ALA A 104 -11.93 -14.95 3.74
C ALA A 104 -10.53 -14.52 4.17
N LEU A 105 -10.10 -13.33 3.77
CA LEU A 105 -8.80 -12.85 4.19
C LEU A 105 -8.76 -12.57 5.68
N LEU A 106 -9.81 -11.98 6.22
CA LEU A 106 -9.86 -11.70 7.65
C LEU A 106 -9.78 -12.97 8.48
N ALA A 107 -10.34 -14.06 7.98
CA ALA A 107 -10.25 -15.35 8.67
C ALA A 107 -8.81 -15.84 8.77
N VAL A 108 -7.99 -15.54 7.78
CA VAL A 108 -6.57 -15.90 7.79
C VAL A 108 -5.78 -14.98 8.71
N VAL A 109 -6.05 -13.69 8.63
CA VAL A 109 -5.34 -12.69 9.41
C VAL A 109 -5.68 -12.82 10.90
N LYS A 110 -6.94 -13.13 11.18
CA LYS A 110 -7.43 -13.33 12.54
C LYS A 110 -7.21 -12.07 13.38
N ALA A 111 -6.62 -12.27 14.53
CA ALA A 111 -6.40 -11.18 15.45
C ALA A 111 -5.13 -10.42 15.15
N ALA A 112 -4.53 -10.66 14.03
CA ALA A 112 -3.31 -9.96 13.71
C ALA A 112 -3.57 -8.48 13.70
N ASN A 113 -2.73 -7.77 14.33
CA ASN A 113 -2.83 -6.34 14.46
C ASN A 113 -1.94 -5.65 13.46
N VAL A 114 -1.65 -6.32 12.36
CA VAL A 114 -0.65 -5.81 11.43
C VAL A 114 -1.24 -5.30 10.14
N VAL A 115 -2.53 -5.51 9.92
CA VAL A 115 -3.18 -4.96 8.72
C VAL A 115 -3.96 -3.74 9.14
N GLU A 116 -3.58 -2.62 8.57
CA GLU A 116 -4.23 -1.36 8.93
C GLU A 116 -5.63 -1.29 8.34
N ILE A 117 -5.73 -1.53 7.05
CA ILE A 117 -7.02 -1.39 6.36
C ILE A 117 -7.14 -2.51 5.33
N ILE A 118 -8.30 -3.13 5.29
CA ILE A 118 -8.60 -4.12 4.26
C ILE A 118 -9.82 -3.64 3.49
N VAL A 119 -9.69 -3.54 2.18
CA VAL A 119 -10.77 -3.13 1.30
C VAL A 119 -11.16 -4.32 0.45
N GLY A 120 -12.41 -4.79 0.60
CA GLY A 120 -12.87 -5.97 -0.12
C GLY A 120 -13.55 -5.64 -1.43
N GLN A 121 -13.74 -6.64 -2.26
CA GLN A 121 -14.45 -6.50 -3.53
C GLN A 121 -15.95 -6.67 -3.32
N PRO A 122 -16.79 -5.98 -4.09
CA PRO A 122 -16.39 -4.96 -5.07
C PRO A 122 -16.00 -3.65 -4.38
N PHE A 123 -15.06 -2.96 -4.96
CA PHE A 123 -14.69 -1.66 -4.43
C PHE A 123 -14.40 -0.72 -5.59
N GLY A 124 -14.59 0.57 -5.36
CA GLY A 124 -14.21 1.58 -6.33
C GLY A 124 -12.89 2.20 -5.94
N ALA A 125 -12.32 2.94 -6.87
CA ALA A 125 -11.07 3.63 -6.59
C ALA A 125 -11.21 4.60 -5.43
N SER A 126 -12.39 5.20 -5.25
CA SER A 126 -12.60 6.12 -4.14
C SER A 126 -12.52 5.42 -2.79
N ASP A 127 -12.88 4.13 -2.72
CA ASP A 127 -12.72 3.39 -1.47
C ASP A 127 -11.26 3.27 -1.09
N VAL A 128 -10.40 3.07 -2.08
CA VAL A 128 -8.97 2.99 -1.82
C VAL A 128 -8.43 4.34 -1.37
N VAL A 129 -8.89 5.42 -1.99
CA VAL A 129 -8.50 6.78 -1.56
C VAL A 129 -8.85 7.01 -0.11
N ASP A 130 -10.09 6.65 0.27
CA ASP A 130 -10.51 6.80 1.67
C ASP A 130 -9.65 5.98 2.61
N ALA A 131 -9.30 4.76 2.20
CA ALA A 131 -8.45 3.90 3.02
C ALA A 131 -7.05 4.47 3.16
N VAL A 132 -6.52 5.07 2.12
CA VAL A 132 -5.20 5.70 2.18
C VAL A 132 -5.21 6.86 3.15
N HIS A 133 -6.24 7.70 3.10
CA HIS A 133 -6.36 8.79 4.07
C HIS A 133 -6.43 8.26 5.50
N ALA A 134 -7.23 7.22 5.72
CA ALA A 134 -7.35 6.64 7.06
C ALA A 134 -6.04 6.04 7.52
N ALA A 135 -5.32 5.36 6.65
CA ALA A 135 -4.06 4.74 7.02
C ALA A 135 -3.03 5.79 7.41
N LEU A 136 -3.00 6.90 6.70
CA LEU A 136 -2.08 7.98 7.04
C LEU A 136 -2.41 8.59 8.39
N GLN A 137 -3.70 8.72 8.71
CA GLN A 137 -4.12 9.29 9.98
C GLN A 137 -3.78 8.38 11.15
N THR A 138 -3.92 7.07 10.96
CA THR A 138 -3.63 6.14 12.04
C THR A 138 -2.16 6.06 12.37
N ARG A 139 -1.28 6.42 11.41
CA ARG A 139 0.14 6.47 11.72
C ARG A 139 0.45 7.55 12.73
N GLY A 140 -0.24 8.66 12.59
CA GLY A 140 -0.02 9.78 13.48
C GLY A 140 1.30 10.49 13.23
N PRO A 141 1.41 11.70 13.73
CA PRO A 141 2.66 12.44 13.59
C PRO A 141 3.74 11.82 14.46
N GLY A 142 4.92 11.75 13.95
CA GLY A 142 6.06 11.25 14.70
C GLY A 142 6.36 9.79 14.52
N GLN A 143 5.49 9.03 13.92
CA GLN A 143 5.78 7.63 13.69
C GLN A 143 6.82 7.43 12.62
N ARG A 144 6.99 8.40 11.79
CA ARG A 144 7.96 8.35 10.74
C ARG A 144 9.12 9.24 11.04
N VAL A 145 9.69 9.13 12.09
CA VAL A 145 10.80 10.02 12.43
C VAL A 145 12.12 9.41 12.11
#